data_adc35c7b9923cfd8214fbf5f088f2825
#
_entry.id   adc35c7b9923cfd8214fbf5f088f2825
#
_cell.length_a   1.000
_cell.length_b   1.000
_cell.length_c   1.000
_cell.angle_alpha   90.00
_cell.angle_beta   90.00
_cell.angle_gamma   90.00
#
_symmetry.space_group_name_H-M   'P 1'
#
loop_
_entity.id
_entity.type
_entity.pdbx_description
1 polymer ?
#
loop_
_entity_poly.entity_id
_entity_poly.type
_entity_poly.pdbx_seq_one_letter_code
_entity_poly.pdbx_strand_id
1 'polypeptide(L)'
;MKNILRKYGITMKNEKLLKEALTHSSYSNEHGGTCYERLEYLGDAVLEIVCSEYLYKNTNSPEGEMSRLRSLYVCENALYEYSKSINLKDYILLGNGIDEANKTIIADVFEAVMAVIYLESGLST
;
A
#
# COMPACT_ATOMS: atom_id res chain seq x y z
N MET A 1 -5.71 12.41 0.93
CA MET A 1 -4.83 11.34 1.44
C MET A 1 -3.83 11.81 2.49
N LYS A 2 -3.19 12.95 2.30
CA LYS A 2 -2.26 13.50 3.30
C LYS A 2 -2.90 13.68 4.67
N ASN A 3 -4.14 14.13 4.71
CA ASN A 3 -4.84 14.37 5.98
C ASN A 3 -5.11 13.08 6.75
N ILE A 4 -5.40 11.99 6.04
CA ILE A 4 -5.62 10.69 6.66
C ILE A 4 -4.31 10.16 7.23
N LEU A 5 -3.23 10.27 6.47
CA LEU A 5 -1.91 9.81 6.93
C LEU A 5 -1.44 10.61 8.15
N ARG A 6 -1.77 11.88 8.21
CA ARG A 6 -1.42 12.72 9.36
C ARG A 6 -2.05 12.22 10.65
N LYS A 7 -3.25 11.65 10.58
CA LYS A 7 -3.92 11.06 11.76
C LYS A 7 -3.10 9.93 12.38
N TYR A 8 -2.28 9.26 11.58
CA TYR A 8 -1.42 8.17 12.02
C TYR A 8 0.02 8.62 12.28
N GLY A 9 0.24 9.93 12.39
CA GLY A 9 1.57 10.48 12.64
C GLY A 9 2.49 10.50 11.43
N ILE A 10 1.93 10.37 10.24
CA ILE A 10 2.71 10.30 8.99
C ILE A 10 2.59 11.64 8.25
N THR A 11 3.73 12.30 8.02
CA THR A 11 3.80 13.54 7.25
C THR A 11 4.38 13.23 5.88
N MET A 12 3.60 13.52 4.84
CA MET A 12 4.01 13.27 3.45
C MET A 12 4.51 14.57 2.83
N LYS A 13 5.79 14.61 2.48
CA LYS A 13 6.42 15.79 1.85
C LYS A 13 6.39 15.70 0.33
N ASN A 14 6.52 14.49 -0.22
CA ASN A 14 6.55 14.29 -1.66
C ASN A 14 5.16 13.94 -2.19
N GLU A 15 4.38 14.99 -2.48
CA GLU A 15 3.01 14.82 -2.99
C GLU A 15 2.98 14.16 -4.37
N LYS A 16 4.01 14.41 -5.19
CA LYS A 16 4.09 13.81 -6.52
C LYS A 16 4.23 12.30 -6.44
N LEU A 17 5.05 11.82 -5.51
CA LEU A 17 5.24 10.38 -5.31
C LEU A 17 3.96 9.74 -4.76
N LEU A 18 3.28 10.41 -3.83
CA LEU A 18 2.01 9.92 -3.31
C LEU A 18 0.95 9.83 -4.42
N LYS A 19 0.90 10.82 -5.31
CA LYS A 19 -0.02 10.80 -6.45
C LYS A 19 0.29 9.61 -7.36
N GLU A 20 1.57 9.32 -7.61
CA GLU A 20 1.97 8.16 -8.40
C GLU A 20 1.44 6.86 -7.76
N ALA A 21 1.55 6.73 -6.44
CA ALA A 21 1.05 5.56 -5.73
C ALA A 21 -0.46 5.38 -5.86
N LEU A 22 -1.19 6.46 -6.04
CA LEU A 22 -2.65 6.45 -6.16
C LEU A 22 -3.13 6.36 -7.61
N THR A 23 -2.23 6.28 -8.57
CA THR A 23 -2.55 6.34 -10.00
C THR A 23 -2.54 4.96 -10.64
N HIS A 24 -3.70 4.51 -11.12
CA HIS A 24 -3.81 3.28 -11.90
C HIS A 24 -3.32 3.51 -13.33
N SER A 25 -2.84 2.46 -13.99
CA SER A 25 -2.31 2.56 -15.36
C SER A 25 -3.33 3.12 -16.37
N SER A 26 -4.62 2.86 -16.16
CA SER A 26 -5.67 3.42 -17.02
C SER A 26 -5.68 4.94 -17.00
N TYR A 27 -5.42 5.54 -15.84
CA TYR A 27 -5.33 7.00 -15.71
C TYR A 27 -4.05 7.54 -16.39
N SER A 28 -2.90 6.91 -16.12
CA SER A 28 -1.63 7.37 -16.70
C SER A 28 -1.60 7.20 -18.22
N ASN A 29 -2.27 6.19 -18.75
CA ASN A 29 -2.39 6.01 -20.20
C ASN A 29 -3.17 7.14 -20.87
N GLU A 30 -4.13 7.75 -20.16
CA GLU A 30 -4.92 8.86 -20.71
C GLU A 30 -4.28 10.22 -20.49
N HIS A 31 -3.56 10.41 -19.38
CA HIS A 31 -3.06 11.72 -18.95
C HIS A 31 -1.54 11.84 -18.97
N GLY A 32 -0.84 10.76 -19.23
CA GLY A 32 0.62 10.71 -19.15
C GLY A 32 1.11 10.51 -17.72
N GLY A 33 2.42 10.37 -17.58
CA GLY A 33 3.05 10.14 -16.29
C GLY A 33 3.19 8.66 -15.95
N THR A 34 3.48 8.37 -14.69
CA THR A 34 3.71 7.02 -14.19
C THR A 34 2.53 6.54 -13.34
N CYS A 35 2.37 5.22 -13.26
CA CYS A 35 1.37 4.59 -12.40
C CYS A 35 2.03 3.94 -11.18
N TYR A 36 1.23 3.27 -10.36
CA TYR A 36 1.67 2.71 -9.08
C TYR A 36 2.53 1.45 -9.17
N GLU A 37 2.69 0.84 -10.34
CA GLU A 37 3.29 -0.50 -10.46
C GLU A 37 4.66 -0.66 -9.82
N ARG A 38 5.57 0.31 -10.01
CA ARG A 38 6.91 0.22 -9.41
C ARG A 38 6.87 0.40 -7.90
N LEU A 39 5.99 1.26 -7.41
CA LEU A 39 5.81 1.46 -5.97
C LEU A 39 5.13 0.25 -5.33
N GLU A 40 4.20 -0.38 -6.02
CA GLU A 40 3.59 -1.62 -5.58
C GLU A 40 4.64 -2.72 -5.37
N TYR A 41 5.55 -2.86 -6.32
CA TYR A 41 6.63 -3.82 -6.21
C TYR A 41 7.47 -3.60 -4.96
N LEU A 42 7.86 -2.36 -4.70
CA LEU A 42 8.61 -2.03 -3.49
C LEU A 42 7.77 -2.24 -2.23
N GLY A 43 6.51 -1.83 -2.28
CA GLY A 43 5.60 -1.93 -1.15
C GLY A 43 5.33 -3.37 -0.72
N ASP A 44 5.30 -4.30 -1.66
CA ASP A 44 5.17 -5.72 -1.34
C ASP A 44 6.31 -6.17 -0.43
N ALA A 45 7.54 -5.81 -0.78
CA ALA A 45 8.71 -6.15 0.03
C ALA A 45 8.69 -5.43 1.39
N VAL A 46 8.24 -4.19 1.42
CA VAL A 46 8.13 -3.41 2.68
C VAL A 46 7.16 -4.09 3.63
N LEU A 47 5.98 -4.48 3.14
CA LEU A 47 4.98 -5.16 3.97
C LEU A 47 5.49 -6.51 4.47
N GLU A 48 6.22 -7.23 3.64
CA GLU A 48 6.78 -8.52 4.05
C GLU A 48 7.79 -8.37 5.18
N ILE A 49 8.69 -7.40 5.10
CA ILE A 49 9.68 -7.20 6.16
C ILE A 49 9.06 -6.64 7.43
N VAL A 50 8.11 -5.72 7.31
CA VAL A 50 7.42 -5.15 8.48
C VAL A 50 6.65 -6.23 9.22
N CYS A 51 5.91 -7.06 8.51
CA CYS A 51 5.16 -8.17 9.12
C CYS A 51 6.10 -9.20 9.74
N SER A 52 7.17 -9.55 9.04
CA SER A 52 8.16 -10.52 9.52
C SER A 52 8.84 -10.04 10.80
N GLU A 53 9.23 -8.77 10.85
CA GLU A 53 9.85 -8.18 12.03
C GLU A 53 8.89 -8.16 13.21
N TYR A 54 7.63 -7.80 12.96
CA TYR A 54 6.60 -7.80 14.01
C TYR A 54 6.42 -9.19 14.60
N LEU A 55 6.30 -10.21 13.75
CA LEU A 55 6.11 -11.58 14.21
C LEU A 55 7.35 -12.09 14.97
N TYR A 56 8.53 -11.75 14.47
CA TYR A 56 9.78 -12.14 15.14
C TYR A 56 9.87 -11.56 16.55
N LYS A 57 9.53 -10.28 16.71
CA LYS A 57 9.65 -9.58 18.00
C LYS A 57 8.52 -9.88 18.98
N ASN A 58 7.34 -10.22 18.48
CA ASN A 58 6.13 -10.31 19.32
C ASN A 58 5.58 -11.72 19.49
N THR A 59 6.21 -12.72 18.89
CA THR A 59 5.82 -14.12 19.05
C THR A 59 7.05 -14.99 19.26
N ASN A 60 6.83 -16.21 19.78
CA ASN A 60 7.86 -17.24 19.89
C ASN A 60 7.54 -18.42 18.96
N SER A 61 6.73 -18.17 17.94
CA SER A 61 6.29 -19.20 17.01
C SER A 61 7.42 -19.70 16.13
N PRO A 62 7.38 -20.99 15.71
CA PRO A 62 8.36 -21.51 14.75
C PRO A 62 8.24 -20.83 13.39
N GLU A 63 9.30 -20.95 12.59
CA GLU A 63 9.36 -20.33 11.26
C GLU A 63 8.14 -20.67 10.39
N GLY A 64 7.73 -21.94 10.35
CA GLY A 64 6.60 -22.37 9.52
C GLY A 64 5.30 -21.67 9.89
N GLU A 65 5.06 -21.48 11.19
CA GLU A 65 3.87 -20.77 11.65
C GLU A 65 3.97 -19.28 11.37
N MET A 66 5.14 -18.66 11.55
CA MET A 66 5.33 -17.25 11.22
C MET A 66 5.11 -16.99 9.72
N SER A 67 5.60 -17.89 8.86
CA SER A 67 5.39 -17.77 7.41
C SER A 67 3.90 -17.86 7.05
N ARG A 68 3.17 -18.77 7.72
CA ARG A 68 1.72 -18.91 7.52
C ARG A 68 0.98 -17.65 7.97
N LEU A 69 1.32 -17.12 9.14
CA LEU A 69 0.70 -15.90 9.66
C LEU A 69 0.98 -14.70 8.76
N ARG A 70 2.23 -14.58 8.28
CA ARG A 70 2.58 -13.50 7.36
C ARG A 70 1.72 -13.54 6.10
N SER A 71 1.52 -14.72 5.52
CA SER A 71 0.70 -14.84 4.31
C SER A 71 -0.76 -14.45 4.57
N LEU A 72 -1.27 -14.65 5.79
CA LEU A 72 -2.61 -14.24 6.16
C LEU A 72 -2.73 -12.72 6.38
N TYR A 73 -1.68 -12.09 6.88
CA TYR A 73 -1.70 -10.67 7.21
C TYR A 73 -1.38 -9.74 6.04
N VAL A 74 -0.68 -10.24 5.02
CA VAL A 74 -0.30 -9.42 3.86
C VAL A 74 -0.85 -9.93 2.54
N CYS A 75 -1.84 -10.81 2.55
CA CYS A 75 -2.52 -11.25 1.34
C CYS A 75 -3.44 -10.16 0.80
N GLU A 76 -3.84 -10.30 -0.46
CA GLU A 76 -4.72 -9.32 -1.13
C GLU A 76 -5.96 -9.00 -0.29
N ASN A 77 -6.61 -10.03 0.24
CA ASN A 77 -7.83 -9.84 1.02
C ASN A 77 -7.58 -9.00 2.29
N ALA A 78 -6.47 -9.27 2.98
CA ALA A 78 -6.11 -8.52 4.18
C ALA A 78 -5.83 -7.05 3.85
N LEU A 79 -5.06 -6.80 2.77
CA LEU A 79 -4.74 -5.43 2.34
C LEU A 79 -6.01 -4.67 1.94
N TYR A 80 -6.93 -5.34 1.28
CA TYR A 80 -8.22 -4.76 0.92
C TYR A 80 -9.01 -4.35 2.17
N GLU A 81 -9.04 -5.21 3.20
CA GLU A 81 -9.74 -4.90 4.46
C GLU A 81 -9.10 -3.71 5.19
N TYR A 82 -7.76 -3.63 5.22
CA TYR A 82 -7.07 -2.48 5.80
C TYR A 82 -7.43 -1.19 5.04
N SER A 83 -7.51 -1.28 3.72
CA SER A 83 -7.82 -0.14 2.87
C SER A 83 -9.21 0.43 3.12
N LYS A 84 -10.17 -0.42 3.47
CA LYS A 84 -11.53 0.02 3.80
C LYS A 84 -11.56 0.97 4.98
N SER A 85 -10.71 0.75 5.97
CA SER A 85 -10.71 1.55 7.20
C SER A 85 -10.27 3.00 6.95
N ILE A 86 -9.56 3.25 5.85
CA ILE A 86 -9.10 4.60 5.49
C ILE A 86 -9.76 5.12 4.20
N ASN A 87 -10.75 4.41 3.68
CA ASN A 87 -11.46 4.77 2.44
C ASN A 87 -10.51 5.01 1.26
N LEU A 88 -9.48 4.17 1.15
CA LEU A 88 -8.44 4.33 0.13
C LEU A 88 -9.00 4.41 -1.29
N LYS A 89 -10.05 3.66 -1.57
CA LYS A 89 -10.73 3.62 -2.86
C LYS A 89 -11.08 5.02 -3.38
N ASP A 90 -11.47 5.93 -2.49
CA ASP A 90 -11.90 7.27 -2.88
C ASP A 90 -10.77 8.16 -3.40
N TYR A 91 -9.53 7.77 -3.18
CA TYR A 91 -8.36 8.55 -3.58
C TYR A 91 -7.66 8.01 -4.82
N ILE A 92 -8.11 6.88 -5.36
CA ILE A 92 -7.46 6.22 -6.50
C ILE A 92 -7.86 6.90 -7.81
N LEU A 93 -6.86 7.23 -8.63
CA LEU A 93 -7.09 7.86 -9.93
C LEU A 93 -7.24 6.77 -10.99
N LEU A 94 -8.42 6.73 -11.61
CA LEU A 94 -8.77 5.75 -12.64
C LEU A 94 -9.05 6.46 -13.96
N GLY A 95 -8.75 5.78 -15.08
CA GLY A 95 -9.11 6.27 -16.40
C GLY A 95 -10.60 6.14 -16.68
N ASN A 96 -11.06 6.77 -17.75
CA ASN A 96 -12.48 6.83 -18.09
C ASN A 96 -13.12 5.47 -18.40
N GLY A 97 -12.30 4.47 -18.75
CA GLY A 97 -12.80 3.13 -19.02
C GLY A 97 -13.09 2.28 -17.79
N ILE A 98 -12.75 2.78 -16.60
CA ILE A 98 -12.91 2.05 -15.35
C ILE A 98 -13.74 2.89 -14.39
N ASP A 99 -14.95 2.42 -14.09
CA ASP A 99 -15.88 3.15 -13.22
C ASP A 99 -15.50 3.09 -11.75
N GLU A 100 -14.93 1.98 -11.31
CA GLU A 100 -14.66 1.74 -9.90
C GLU A 100 -13.45 0.83 -9.73
N ALA A 101 -12.60 1.12 -8.73
CA ALA A 101 -11.46 0.28 -8.40
C ALA A 101 -11.94 -1.05 -7.80
N ASN A 102 -11.48 -2.17 -8.36
CA ASN A 102 -11.78 -3.48 -7.82
C ASN A 102 -10.84 -3.81 -6.64
N LYS A 103 -11.08 -4.95 -6.01
CA LYS A 103 -10.31 -5.42 -4.85
C LYS A 103 -8.80 -5.50 -5.14
N THR A 104 -8.43 -6.03 -6.29
CA THR A 104 -7.01 -6.17 -6.68
C THR A 104 -6.35 -4.80 -6.80
N ILE A 105 -7.00 -3.86 -7.48
CA ILE A 105 -6.46 -2.50 -7.64
C ILE A 105 -6.30 -1.83 -6.27
N ILE A 106 -7.29 -1.96 -5.40
CA ILE A 106 -7.24 -1.35 -4.07
C ILE A 106 -6.08 -1.92 -3.26
N ALA A 107 -5.90 -3.24 -3.26
CA ALA A 107 -4.79 -3.87 -2.56
C ALA A 107 -3.43 -3.44 -3.13
N ASP A 108 -3.31 -3.35 -4.44
CA ASP A 108 -2.08 -2.92 -5.12
C ASP A 108 -1.73 -1.47 -4.75
N VAL A 109 -2.73 -0.60 -4.69
CA VAL A 109 -2.52 0.80 -4.28
C VAL A 109 -2.11 0.89 -2.82
N PHE A 110 -2.67 0.04 -1.96
CA PHE A 110 -2.25 -0.02 -0.56
C PHE A 110 -0.76 -0.32 -0.45
N GLU A 111 -0.27 -1.32 -1.19
CA GLU A 111 1.15 -1.64 -1.22
C GLU A 111 1.99 -0.46 -1.71
N ALA A 112 1.54 0.22 -2.76
CA ALA A 112 2.25 1.37 -3.31
C ALA A 112 2.31 2.52 -2.30
N VAL A 113 1.24 2.78 -1.56
CA VAL A 113 1.22 3.81 -0.52
C VAL A 113 2.19 3.44 0.61
N MET A 114 2.26 2.16 0.97
CA MET A 114 3.23 1.70 1.97
C MET A 114 4.66 1.96 1.52
N ALA A 115 4.95 1.78 0.23
CA ALA A 115 6.26 2.10 -0.31
C ALA A 115 6.60 3.58 -0.17
N VAL A 116 5.64 4.46 -0.43
CA VAL A 116 5.85 5.91 -0.29
C VAL A 116 6.13 6.27 1.16
N ILE A 117 5.39 5.70 2.10
CA ILE A 117 5.62 5.93 3.53
C ILE A 117 7.03 5.47 3.92
N TYR A 118 7.44 4.31 3.45
CA TYR A 118 8.78 3.80 3.72
C TYR A 118 9.87 4.74 3.18
N LEU A 119 9.72 5.20 1.94
CA LEU A 119 10.71 6.09 1.32
C LEU A 119 10.81 7.43 2.03
N GLU A 120 9.71 7.92 2.60
CA GLU A 120 9.70 9.20 3.32
C GLU A 120 10.14 9.08 4.78
N SER A 121 9.78 8.01 5.46
CA SER A 121 9.86 7.92 6.93
C SER A 121 10.59 6.69 7.45
N GLY A 122 10.91 5.72 6.62
CA GLY A 122 11.59 4.50 7.03
C GLY A 122 10.64 3.44 7.57
N LEU A 123 11.20 2.29 7.93
CA LEU A 123 10.43 1.11 8.35
C LEU A 123 9.72 1.26 9.69
N SER A 124 10.23 2.09 10.58
CA SER A 124 9.66 2.27 11.91
C SER A 124 8.34 3.06 11.90
N THR A 125 8.03 3.69 10.80
CA THR A 125 6.79 4.42 10.61
C THR A 125 5.71 3.51 10.05
#